data_6af615c8d505bc730a3c53bcb217c8ae
#
_entry.id   6af615c8d505bc730a3c53bcb217c8ae
#
_cell.length_a   1.000
_cell.length_b   1.000
_cell.length_c   1.000
_cell.angle_alpha   90.00
_cell.angle_beta   90.00
_cell.angle_gamma   90.00
#
_symmetry.space_group_name_H-M   'P 1'
#
loop_
_entity.id
_entity.type
_entity.pdbx_description
1 polymer ?
#
loop_
_entity_poly.entity_id
_entity_poly.type
_entity_poly.pdbx_seq_one_letter_code
_entity_poly.pdbx_strand_id
1 'polypeptide(L)'
;MSMIALSGTAASIPTATSTPIKHLVIIFQENVSFDHYFATYPHATNGANGSKFVGGPHTPSINGLSAALLVDNPNSANPFRLDPSQQRTCDITHSYTGEQKEYNGGLMNKFGQFSFPVFSFNPKDSGKCNPNQVMGYYDGNTVPALWSYAQHFAMSDNFYGSTFGPSVPGHLNLISGQTHGAIPYTITGVHNGTVIGNPDPVRDDCSPSFLPSSGAISMVGKNIGDLLNSKNITWGWFSAGFKP
;
A
#
# COMPACT_ATOMS: atom_id res chain seq x y z
N MET A 1 6.05 16.71 -29.34
CA MET A 1 5.78 15.30 -28.97
C MET A 1 6.95 14.47 -29.52
N SER A 2 7.99 14.27 -28.73
CA SER A 2 9.18 13.51 -29.14
C SER A 2 9.29 12.30 -28.23
N MET A 3 8.92 11.15 -28.77
CA MET A 3 9.17 9.87 -28.12
C MET A 3 10.68 9.61 -28.17
N ILE A 4 11.35 9.68 -27.05
CA ILE A 4 12.68 9.11 -26.92
C ILE A 4 12.48 7.60 -26.74
N ALA A 5 12.55 6.88 -27.85
CA ALA A 5 12.72 5.45 -27.81
C ALA A 5 14.13 5.18 -27.28
N LEU A 6 14.24 4.79 -26.02
CA LEU A 6 15.43 4.15 -25.51
C LEU A 6 15.53 2.77 -26.18
N SER A 7 16.26 2.72 -27.30
CA SER A 7 16.68 1.46 -27.91
C SER A 7 17.72 0.81 -26.99
N GLY A 8 17.23 0.14 -25.94
CA GLY A 8 18.04 -0.82 -25.22
C GLY A 8 18.36 -1.99 -26.17
N THR A 9 19.64 -2.25 -26.44
CA THR A 9 20.08 -3.50 -27.04
C THR A 9 19.42 -4.63 -26.26
N ALA A 10 18.65 -5.47 -26.94
CA ALA A 10 18.07 -6.66 -26.33
C ALA A 10 19.20 -7.52 -25.78
N ALA A 11 19.48 -7.37 -24.50
CA ALA A 11 20.36 -8.28 -23.81
C ALA A 11 19.75 -9.68 -23.92
N SER A 12 20.55 -10.67 -24.36
CA SER A 12 20.12 -12.06 -24.43
C SER A 12 19.60 -12.45 -23.03
N ILE A 13 18.33 -12.77 -22.94
CA ILE A 13 17.74 -13.27 -21.69
C ILE A 13 18.52 -14.51 -21.31
N PRO A 14 19.07 -14.61 -20.08
CA PRO A 14 19.70 -15.84 -19.64
C PRO A 14 18.74 -17.00 -19.82
N THR A 15 19.04 -17.94 -20.68
CA THR A 15 18.15 -19.04 -21.03
C THR A 15 18.02 -20.08 -19.94
N ALA A 16 18.92 -20.06 -18.94
CA ALA A 16 18.91 -20.97 -17.81
C ALA A 16 18.67 -20.22 -16.51
N THR A 17 17.55 -20.53 -15.87
CA THR A 17 17.23 -20.14 -14.49
C THR A 17 17.33 -21.37 -13.59
N SER A 18 17.63 -21.20 -12.30
CA SER A 18 17.66 -22.29 -11.32
C SER A 18 16.27 -22.89 -11.04
N THR A 19 15.22 -22.22 -11.49
CA THR A 19 13.82 -22.64 -11.41
C THR A 19 13.16 -22.53 -12.78
N PRO A 20 11.98 -23.11 -12.99
CA PRO A 20 11.23 -22.93 -14.25
C PRO A 20 10.69 -21.50 -14.45
N ILE A 21 10.78 -20.64 -13.42
CA ILE A 21 10.29 -19.26 -13.49
C ILE A 21 11.19 -18.44 -14.40
N LYS A 22 10.62 -17.83 -15.44
CA LYS A 22 11.31 -16.99 -16.40
C LYS A 22 11.01 -15.51 -16.20
N HIS A 23 9.84 -15.19 -15.67
CA HIS A 23 9.37 -13.84 -15.46
C HIS A 23 8.80 -13.72 -14.05
N LEU A 24 9.13 -12.63 -13.36
CA LEU A 24 8.55 -12.25 -12.09
C LEU A 24 7.75 -10.96 -12.30
N VAL A 25 6.47 -10.99 -11.98
CA VAL A 25 5.61 -9.80 -11.97
C VAL A 25 5.26 -9.48 -10.52
N ILE A 26 5.54 -8.26 -10.09
CA ILE A 26 5.20 -7.76 -8.76
C ILE A 26 4.08 -6.74 -8.94
N ILE A 27 2.93 -7.02 -8.34
CA ILE A 27 1.81 -6.07 -8.26
C ILE A 27 1.80 -5.55 -6.83
N PHE A 28 2.19 -4.30 -6.65
CA PHE A 28 2.19 -3.66 -5.34
C PHE A 28 0.94 -2.80 -5.20
N GLN A 29 0.13 -3.12 -4.19
CA GLN A 29 -1.06 -2.36 -3.84
C GLN A 29 -0.83 -1.61 -2.54
N GLU A 30 -1.34 -0.44 -2.46
CA GLU A 30 -1.47 0.34 -1.24
C GLU A 30 -2.95 0.68 -1.07
N ASN A 31 -3.40 1.12 -0.04
CA ASN A 31 -3.11 2.19 0.88
C ASN A 31 -3.54 1.74 2.29
N VAL A 32 -3.83 0.48 2.47
CA VAL A 32 -4.44 -0.09 3.67
C VAL A 32 -3.67 -1.32 4.15
N SER A 33 -3.86 -1.66 5.42
CA SER A 33 -3.15 -2.75 6.08
C SER A 33 -3.59 -4.13 5.60
N PHE A 34 -2.83 -5.15 5.96
CA PHE A 34 -3.21 -6.56 5.80
C PHE A 34 -4.56 -6.86 6.47
N ASP A 35 -4.77 -6.38 7.69
CA ASP A 35 -6.00 -6.59 8.44
C ASP A 35 -7.23 -5.97 7.77
N HIS A 36 -7.05 -4.90 7.02
CA HIS A 36 -8.16 -4.32 6.27
C HIS A 36 -8.76 -5.30 5.24
N TYR A 37 -7.93 -6.17 4.66
CA TYR A 37 -8.36 -7.15 3.68
C TYR A 37 -8.59 -8.55 4.25
N PHE A 38 -7.85 -8.94 5.29
CA PHE A 38 -7.80 -10.32 5.74
C PHE A 38 -8.04 -10.50 7.24
N ALA A 39 -8.38 -9.46 7.99
CA ALA A 39 -8.48 -9.48 9.46
C ALA A 39 -9.20 -10.69 10.05
N THR A 40 -10.25 -11.18 9.39
CA THR A 40 -11.07 -12.32 9.85
C THR A 40 -10.93 -13.56 8.98
N TYR A 41 -9.98 -13.58 8.03
CA TYR A 41 -9.78 -14.75 7.17
C TYR A 41 -9.49 -16.02 8.01
N PRO A 42 -10.09 -17.17 7.69
CA PRO A 42 -10.99 -17.42 6.57
C PRO A 42 -12.50 -17.31 6.89
N HIS A 43 -12.87 -16.57 7.92
CA HIS A 43 -14.24 -16.49 8.41
C HIS A 43 -14.94 -15.24 7.88
N ALA A 44 -15.89 -15.42 6.97
CA ALA A 44 -16.71 -14.35 6.41
C ALA A 44 -18.08 -14.31 7.04
N THR A 45 -18.66 -13.12 7.16
CA THR A 45 -20.05 -12.94 7.58
C THR A 45 -20.98 -13.23 6.39
N ASN A 46 -21.61 -14.39 6.40
CA ASN A 46 -22.52 -14.81 5.35
C ASN A 46 -23.96 -14.40 5.69
N GLY A 47 -24.50 -13.48 4.89
CA GLY A 47 -25.91 -13.10 4.99
C GLY A 47 -26.87 -14.14 4.39
N ALA A 48 -28.16 -13.99 4.63
CA ALA A 48 -29.18 -14.87 4.08
C ALA A 48 -29.22 -14.82 2.53
N ASN A 49 -28.99 -13.64 1.96
CA ASN A 49 -29.02 -13.37 0.53
C ASN A 49 -27.66 -12.85 0.07
N GLY A 50 -27.12 -13.41 -1.01
CA GLY A 50 -25.87 -12.95 -1.64
C GLY A 50 -24.77 -14.01 -1.68
N SER A 51 -23.58 -13.61 -2.13
CA SER A 51 -22.40 -14.46 -2.20
C SER A 51 -22.00 -14.93 -0.81
N LYS A 52 -21.66 -16.20 -0.72
CA LYS A 52 -21.22 -16.82 0.53
C LYS A 52 -19.80 -17.33 0.34
N PHE A 53 -18.86 -16.69 1.00
CA PHE A 53 -17.52 -17.22 1.09
C PHE A 53 -17.46 -18.30 2.16
N VAL A 54 -16.90 -19.43 1.79
CA VAL A 54 -16.62 -20.55 2.71
C VAL A 54 -15.18 -20.97 2.50
N GLY A 55 -14.36 -20.86 3.53
CA GLY A 55 -12.98 -21.35 3.50
C GLY A 55 -12.91 -22.86 3.27
N GLY A 56 -11.88 -23.31 2.58
CA GLY A 56 -11.62 -24.74 2.38
C GLY A 56 -11.41 -25.49 3.71
N PRO A 57 -11.60 -26.81 3.74
CA PRO A 57 -11.65 -27.60 4.98
C PRO A 57 -10.33 -27.60 5.79
N HIS A 58 -9.23 -27.23 5.20
CA HIS A 58 -7.91 -27.19 5.86
C HIS A 58 -7.26 -25.81 5.76
N THR A 59 -8.05 -24.76 5.56
CA THR A 59 -7.53 -23.40 5.55
C THR A 59 -6.99 -23.07 6.95
N PRO A 60 -5.69 -22.71 7.07
CA PRO A 60 -5.14 -22.34 8.37
C PRO A 60 -5.73 -21.03 8.88
N SER A 61 -5.73 -20.87 10.19
CA SER A 61 -5.96 -19.54 10.79
C SER A 61 -4.79 -18.62 10.49
N ILE A 62 -5.06 -17.33 10.46
CA ILE A 62 -4.06 -16.29 10.26
C ILE A 62 -3.76 -15.55 11.57
N ASN A 63 -2.68 -14.79 11.56
CA ASN A 63 -2.38 -13.77 12.58
C ASN A 63 -3.22 -12.51 12.29
N GLY A 64 -4.52 -12.58 12.57
CA GLY A 64 -5.49 -11.51 12.34
C GLY A 64 -6.18 -11.07 13.62
N LEU A 65 -7.38 -10.51 13.50
CA LEU A 65 -8.16 -10.07 14.64
C LEU A 65 -8.74 -11.26 15.42
N SER A 66 -8.40 -11.36 16.69
CA SER A 66 -9.05 -12.29 17.61
C SER A 66 -10.48 -11.84 17.94
N ALA A 67 -11.29 -12.76 18.47
CA ALA A 67 -12.63 -12.44 18.93
C ALA A 67 -12.63 -11.31 20.00
N ALA A 68 -11.63 -11.28 20.87
CA ALA A 68 -11.46 -10.20 21.84
C ALA A 68 -11.18 -8.85 21.18
N LEU A 69 -10.27 -8.81 20.19
CA LEU A 69 -9.93 -7.57 19.48
C LEU A 69 -11.08 -7.03 18.62
N LEU A 70 -12.05 -7.88 18.26
CA LEU A 70 -13.25 -7.44 17.55
C LEU A 70 -14.26 -6.71 18.44
N VAL A 71 -14.28 -6.97 19.76
CA VAL A 71 -15.30 -6.46 20.67
C VAL A 71 -14.75 -5.59 21.81
N ASP A 72 -13.45 -5.71 22.11
CA ASP A 72 -12.77 -4.94 23.15
C ASP A 72 -11.38 -4.53 22.63
N ASN A 73 -11.39 -3.66 21.63
CA ASN A 73 -10.18 -3.20 20.98
C ASN A 73 -9.55 -2.05 21.75
N PRO A 74 -8.21 -2.01 21.95
CA PRO A 74 -7.54 -0.92 22.67
C PRO A 74 -7.54 0.42 21.93
N ASN A 75 -8.00 0.47 20.70
CA ASN A 75 -8.11 1.67 19.89
C ASN A 75 -9.39 2.48 20.21
N SER A 76 -9.58 3.61 19.54
CA SER A 76 -10.72 4.51 19.77
C SER A 76 -12.08 3.90 19.41
N ALA A 77 -12.09 2.84 18.63
CA ALA A 77 -13.28 2.09 18.24
C ALA A 77 -12.94 0.62 18.00
N ASN A 78 -13.94 -0.24 18.14
CA ASN A 78 -13.82 -1.63 17.72
C ASN A 78 -13.76 -1.73 16.19
N PRO A 79 -13.05 -2.73 15.63
CA PRO A 79 -13.11 -3.03 14.22
C PRO A 79 -14.54 -3.33 13.76
N PHE A 80 -14.87 -2.93 12.56
CA PHE A 80 -16.19 -3.17 11.98
C PHE A 80 -16.09 -3.62 10.53
N ARG A 81 -17.01 -4.50 10.15
CA ARG A 81 -17.05 -5.04 8.80
C ARG A 81 -17.58 -4.00 7.82
N LEU A 82 -16.87 -3.89 6.70
CA LEU A 82 -17.30 -3.14 5.51
C LEU A 82 -17.99 -4.11 4.55
N ASP A 83 -19.26 -3.91 4.31
CA ASP A 83 -20.03 -4.74 3.38
C ASP A 83 -19.85 -4.30 1.92
N PRO A 84 -20.40 -5.04 0.92
CA PRO A 84 -20.27 -4.69 -0.48
C PRO A 84 -20.77 -3.31 -0.88
N SER A 85 -21.65 -2.67 -0.10
CA SER A 85 -22.10 -1.29 -0.34
C SER A 85 -21.08 -0.25 0.15
N GLN A 86 -20.14 -0.66 0.99
CA GLN A 86 -19.11 0.16 1.61
C GLN A 86 -17.70 -0.11 1.03
N GLN A 87 -17.60 -0.57 -0.20
CA GLN A 87 -16.33 -0.88 -0.87
C GLN A 87 -15.40 0.31 -1.01
N ARG A 88 -15.94 1.51 -1.00
CA ARG A 88 -15.19 2.76 -1.02
C ARG A 88 -15.20 3.38 0.36
N THR A 89 -14.03 3.55 0.92
CA THR A 89 -13.82 4.29 2.17
C THR A 89 -13.35 5.70 1.89
N CYS A 90 -13.36 6.55 2.89
CA CYS A 90 -12.71 7.85 2.79
C CYS A 90 -11.20 7.68 2.79
N ASP A 91 -10.53 8.66 2.20
CA ASP A 91 -9.09 8.78 2.31
C ASP A 91 -8.73 9.27 3.73
N ILE A 92 -7.88 8.53 4.39
CA ILE A 92 -7.38 8.83 5.73
C ILE A 92 -5.97 9.40 5.58
N THR A 93 -5.58 10.30 6.47
CA THR A 93 -4.23 10.89 6.43
C THR A 93 -3.14 9.83 6.60
N HIS A 94 -2.12 9.92 5.78
CA HIS A 94 -0.93 9.07 5.80
C HIS A 94 0.31 9.87 6.24
N SER A 95 0.14 10.75 7.24
CA SER A 95 1.25 11.59 7.68
C SER A 95 2.26 10.78 8.49
N TYR A 96 3.54 10.96 8.20
CA TYR A 96 4.66 10.30 8.88
C TYR A 96 4.55 10.37 10.41
N THR A 97 4.31 11.56 10.94
CA THR A 97 4.18 11.78 12.39
C THR A 97 2.86 11.22 12.94
N GLY A 98 1.79 11.24 12.15
CA GLY A 98 0.49 10.67 12.54
C GLY A 98 0.60 9.18 12.77
N GLU A 99 1.13 8.45 11.79
CA GLU A 99 1.30 7.00 11.86
C GLU A 99 2.24 6.56 12.99
N GLN A 100 3.31 7.32 13.25
CA GLN A 100 4.18 7.06 14.43
C GLN A 100 3.41 7.18 15.75
N LYS A 101 2.49 8.14 15.85
CA LYS A 101 1.64 8.28 17.05
C LYS A 101 0.64 7.14 17.18
N GLU A 102 0.06 6.69 16.06
CA GLU A 102 -0.86 5.55 16.02
C GLU A 102 -0.16 4.24 16.39
N TYR A 103 1.06 4.05 15.89
CA TYR A 103 1.94 2.93 16.23
C TYR A 103 2.27 2.89 17.73
N ASN A 104 2.44 4.06 18.35
CA ASN A 104 2.67 4.25 19.80
C ASN A 104 3.70 3.29 20.40
N GLY A 105 4.90 3.20 19.78
CA GLY A 105 5.97 2.34 20.26
C GLY A 105 5.69 0.83 20.16
N GLY A 106 4.82 0.42 19.27
CA GLY A 106 4.42 -0.97 19.05
C GLY A 106 3.14 -1.39 19.75
N LEU A 107 2.52 -0.50 20.54
CA LEU A 107 1.25 -0.80 21.21
C LEU A 107 0.05 -0.82 20.25
N MET A 108 0.16 -0.18 19.09
CA MET A 108 -0.87 -0.16 18.03
C MET A 108 -2.27 0.22 18.55
N ASN A 109 -2.37 1.18 19.45
CA ASN A 109 -3.56 1.46 20.24
C ASN A 109 -4.06 2.92 20.18
N LYS A 110 -3.63 3.65 19.12
CA LYS A 110 -4.06 5.05 18.93
C LYS A 110 -4.66 5.30 17.53
N PHE A 111 -5.02 4.25 16.82
CA PHE A 111 -5.77 4.37 15.57
C PHE A 111 -7.13 5.01 15.83
N GLY A 112 -7.55 5.85 14.89
CA GLY A 112 -8.75 6.69 15.04
C GLY A 112 -8.54 7.97 15.83
N GLN A 113 -7.50 8.07 16.66
CA GLN A 113 -7.16 9.32 17.37
C GLN A 113 -6.35 10.28 16.49
N PHE A 114 -5.49 9.74 15.62
CA PHE A 114 -4.63 10.52 14.73
C PHE A 114 -4.93 10.27 13.25
N SER A 115 -5.89 9.40 12.94
CA SER A 115 -6.38 9.11 11.60
C SER A 115 -7.42 10.16 11.21
N PHE A 116 -7.01 11.22 10.53
CA PHE A 116 -7.94 12.26 10.09
C PHE A 116 -8.37 12.02 8.65
N PRO A 117 -9.69 12.05 8.36
CA PRO A 117 -10.16 12.01 6.98
C PRO A 117 -9.64 13.22 6.19
N VAL A 118 -9.04 12.96 5.03
CA VAL A 118 -8.53 14.00 4.13
C VAL A 118 -9.64 14.43 3.18
N PHE A 119 -10.27 13.48 2.51
CA PHE A 119 -11.41 13.73 1.63
C PHE A 119 -12.20 12.44 1.36
N SER A 120 -13.40 12.60 0.81
CA SER A 120 -14.17 11.48 0.27
C SER A 120 -14.10 11.48 -1.25
N PHE A 121 -13.79 10.33 -1.85
CA PHE A 121 -13.84 10.14 -3.30
C PHE A 121 -15.25 10.22 -3.89
N ASN A 122 -16.27 10.16 -3.04
CA ASN A 122 -17.65 10.34 -3.45
C ASN A 122 -18.17 11.66 -2.88
N PRO A 123 -18.52 12.66 -3.71
CA PRO A 123 -19.06 13.92 -3.23
C PRO A 123 -20.33 13.79 -2.38
N LYS A 124 -21.12 12.71 -2.57
CA LYS A 124 -22.31 12.42 -1.78
C LYS A 124 -22.01 11.97 -0.35
N ASP A 125 -20.78 11.57 -0.08
CA ASP A 125 -20.29 11.12 1.22
C ASP A 125 -19.44 12.19 1.92
N SER A 126 -19.31 13.36 1.30
CA SER A 126 -18.66 14.52 1.89
C SER A 126 -19.32 14.84 3.25
N GLY A 127 -18.51 14.86 4.30
CA GLY A 127 -18.99 15.04 5.67
C GLY A 127 -19.39 13.76 6.43
N LYS A 128 -19.37 12.59 5.79
CA LYS A 128 -19.62 11.29 6.44
C LYS A 128 -18.35 10.57 6.87
N CYS A 129 -17.21 11.11 6.48
CA CYS A 129 -15.92 10.53 6.84
C CYS A 129 -15.62 10.75 8.31
N ASN A 130 -15.21 9.69 8.98
CA ASN A 130 -14.82 9.78 10.38
C ASN A 130 -13.49 9.02 10.61
N PRO A 131 -12.68 9.43 11.59
CA PRO A 131 -11.38 8.81 11.88
C PRO A 131 -11.45 7.30 12.15
N ASN A 132 -12.57 6.83 12.70
CA ASN A 132 -12.72 5.41 13.02
C ASN A 132 -12.87 4.50 11.80
N GLN A 133 -12.99 5.06 10.58
CA GLN A 133 -12.97 4.26 9.35
C GLN A 133 -11.66 3.49 9.15
N VAL A 134 -10.57 3.92 9.77
CA VAL A 134 -9.30 3.16 9.81
C VAL A 134 -9.48 1.77 10.43
N MET A 135 -10.49 1.58 11.26
CA MET A 135 -10.81 0.30 11.91
C MET A 135 -11.72 -0.60 11.06
N GLY A 136 -12.09 -0.16 9.85
CA GLY A 136 -12.90 -0.95 8.94
C GLY A 136 -12.11 -2.11 8.33
N TYR A 137 -12.77 -3.27 8.12
CA TYR A 137 -12.19 -4.40 7.42
C TYR A 137 -13.17 -5.03 6.44
N TYR A 138 -12.65 -5.61 5.38
CA TYR A 138 -13.40 -6.42 4.42
C TYR A 138 -13.36 -7.89 4.82
N ASP A 139 -14.33 -8.66 4.33
CA ASP A 139 -14.28 -10.11 4.35
C ASP A 139 -14.40 -10.69 2.93
N GLY A 140 -14.42 -12.03 2.82
CA GLY A 140 -14.47 -12.73 1.53
C GLY A 140 -15.72 -12.46 0.70
N ASN A 141 -16.76 -11.88 1.30
CA ASN A 141 -17.96 -11.47 0.57
C ASN A 141 -17.85 -10.06 -0.03
N THR A 142 -16.94 -9.25 0.50
CA THR A 142 -16.65 -7.91 -0.04
C THR A 142 -15.48 -7.92 -1.02
N VAL A 143 -14.44 -8.72 -0.73
CA VAL A 143 -13.24 -8.85 -1.59
C VAL A 143 -13.01 -10.30 -2.03
N PRO A 144 -13.95 -10.92 -2.75
CA PRO A 144 -13.93 -12.34 -3.03
C PRO A 144 -12.71 -12.79 -3.85
N ALA A 145 -12.20 -11.95 -4.74
CA ALA A 145 -11.04 -12.29 -5.56
C ALA A 145 -9.78 -12.46 -4.71
N LEU A 146 -9.51 -11.54 -3.78
CA LEU A 146 -8.35 -11.61 -2.91
C LEU A 146 -8.40 -12.85 -2.00
N TRP A 147 -9.56 -13.14 -1.43
CA TRP A 147 -9.74 -14.33 -0.59
C TRP A 147 -9.68 -15.62 -1.39
N SER A 148 -10.13 -15.62 -2.66
CA SER A 148 -9.94 -16.75 -3.57
C SER A 148 -8.47 -16.99 -3.87
N TYR A 149 -7.67 -15.95 -4.09
CA TYR A 149 -6.22 -16.12 -4.25
C TYR A 149 -5.59 -16.73 -3.00
N ALA A 150 -5.97 -16.26 -1.81
CA ALA A 150 -5.48 -16.82 -0.55
C ALA A 150 -5.85 -18.30 -0.35
N GLN A 151 -6.95 -18.79 -0.94
CA GLN A 151 -7.33 -20.20 -0.91
C GLN A 151 -6.49 -21.07 -1.85
N HIS A 152 -5.93 -20.51 -2.92
CA HIS A 152 -5.29 -21.27 -3.99
C HIS A 152 -3.78 -21.07 -4.08
N PHE A 153 -3.25 -20.03 -3.44
CA PHE A 153 -1.84 -19.65 -3.50
C PHE A 153 -1.27 -19.41 -2.10
N ALA A 154 0.02 -19.21 -2.02
CA ALA A 154 0.67 -18.88 -0.75
C ALA A 154 0.33 -17.44 -0.33
N MET A 155 0.07 -17.26 0.95
CA MET A 155 -0.15 -15.98 1.60
C MET A 155 0.76 -15.84 2.82
N SER A 156 1.28 -14.64 3.06
CA SER A 156 1.97 -14.29 4.29
C SER A 156 1.06 -13.40 5.13
N ASP A 157 0.83 -13.78 6.38
CA ASP A 157 0.09 -13.00 7.37
C ASP A 157 0.99 -12.20 8.31
N ASN A 158 2.29 -12.16 8.00
CA ASN A 158 3.32 -11.36 8.66
C ASN A 158 3.98 -10.38 7.68
N PHE A 159 3.17 -9.72 6.85
CA PHE A 159 3.63 -8.70 5.93
C PHE A 159 3.33 -7.33 6.50
N TYR A 160 4.37 -6.53 6.73
CA TYR A 160 4.29 -5.23 7.37
C TYR A 160 4.79 -4.13 6.44
N GLY A 161 4.28 -2.91 6.64
CA GLY A 161 4.85 -1.71 6.04
C GLY A 161 6.28 -1.50 6.54
N SER A 162 7.18 -1.11 5.65
CA SER A 162 8.61 -0.96 5.95
C SER A 162 8.99 0.46 6.38
N THR A 163 8.06 1.41 6.28
CA THR A 163 8.26 2.81 6.67
C THR A 163 6.93 3.44 7.08
N PHE A 164 6.99 4.49 7.85
CA PHE A 164 5.85 5.37 8.10
C PHE A 164 5.73 6.41 6.98
N GLY A 165 4.56 7.00 6.85
CA GLY A 165 4.32 8.11 5.96
C GLY A 165 3.52 7.76 4.72
N PRO A 166 3.35 8.73 3.82
CA PRO A 166 2.55 8.57 2.62
C PRO A 166 3.23 7.71 1.55
N SER A 167 2.65 7.67 0.36
CA SER A 167 3.01 6.74 -0.71
C SER A 167 4.47 6.81 -1.17
N VAL A 168 5.04 8.02 -1.30
CA VAL A 168 6.41 8.17 -1.87
C VAL A 168 7.48 7.47 -1.04
N PRO A 169 7.59 7.65 0.29
CA PRO A 169 8.56 6.88 1.07
C PRO A 169 8.34 5.37 0.99
N GLY A 170 7.10 4.90 0.93
CA GLY A 170 6.78 3.48 0.73
C GLY A 170 7.32 2.93 -0.58
N HIS A 171 7.07 3.62 -1.69
CA HIS A 171 7.57 3.22 -3.02
C HIS A 171 9.10 3.28 -3.12
N LEU A 172 9.73 4.32 -2.54
CA LEU A 172 11.20 4.39 -2.49
C LEU A 172 11.78 3.22 -1.71
N ASN A 173 11.18 2.88 -0.57
CA ASN A 173 11.62 1.76 0.24
C ASN A 173 11.46 0.43 -0.48
N LEU A 174 10.38 0.25 -1.25
CA LEU A 174 10.15 -0.94 -2.07
C LEU A 174 11.28 -1.19 -3.08
N ILE A 175 11.78 -0.14 -3.72
CA ILE A 175 12.76 -0.27 -4.81
C ILE A 175 14.21 -0.09 -4.37
N SER A 176 14.46 0.57 -3.24
CA SER A 176 15.84 0.89 -2.78
C SER A 176 16.13 0.45 -1.34
N GLY A 177 15.13 -0.03 -0.58
CA GLY A 177 15.27 -0.44 0.81
C GLY A 177 15.55 0.71 1.78
N GLN A 178 15.39 1.97 1.34
CA GLN A 178 15.66 3.15 2.13
C GLN A 178 15.03 4.40 1.51
N THR A 179 14.95 5.49 2.26
CA THR A 179 14.35 6.77 1.83
C THR A 179 15.31 7.96 1.91
N HIS A 180 16.60 7.69 2.11
CA HIS A 180 17.65 8.72 2.14
C HIS A 180 18.18 9.08 0.74
N GLY A 181 18.90 10.19 0.66
CA GLY A 181 19.57 10.61 -0.56
C GLY A 181 18.72 11.56 -1.41
N ALA A 182 17.72 12.21 -0.82
CA ALA A 182 16.95 13.24 -1.50
C ALA A 182 17.76 14.53 -1.70
N ILE A 183 17.64 15.11 -2.89
CA ILE A 183 18.21 16.41 -3.26
C ILE A 183 17.07 17.25 -3.87
N PRO A 184 16.73 18.43 -3.31
CA PRO A 184 17.34 19.14 -2.17
C PRO A 184 17.24 18.37 -0.84
N TYR A 185 18.22 18.65 0.02
CA TYR A 185 18.38 17.95 1.31
C TYR A 185 17.28 18.28 2.33
N THR A 186 16.66 19.44 2.20
CA THR A 186 15.56 19.87 3.08
C THR A 186 14.58 20.71 2.29
N ILE A 187 13.38 20.17 2.10
CA ILE A 187 12.18 20.82 1.56
C ILE A 187 10.95 20.20 2.23
N THR A 188 9.75 20.66 1.91
CA THR A 188 8.52 20.04 2.38
C THR A 188 8.48 18.55 2.03
N GLY A 189 8.29 17.70 3.03
CA GLY A 189 8.29 16.24 2.86
C GLY A 189 9.68 15.59 2.85
N VAL A 190 10.76 16.38 3.00
CA VAL A 190 12.13 15.87 3.15
C VAL A 190 12.77 16.46 4.38
N HIS A 191 13.30 15.61 5.24
CA HIS A 191 14.02 16.01 6.44
C HIS A 191 15.43 15.42 6.42
N ASN A 192 16.43 16.31 6.38
CA ASN A 192 17.85 15.91 6.34
C ASN A 192 18.13 14.82 5.28
N GLY A 193 17.65 15.02 4.06
CA GLY A 193 17.83 14.07 2.96
C GLY A 193 16.96 12.81 3.04
N THR A 194 16.11 12.67 4.05
CA THR A 194 15.17 11.56 4.20
C THR A 194 13.79 11.98 3.73
N VAL A 195 13.22 11.22 2.82
CA VAL A 195 11.84 11.45 2.35
C VAL A 195 10.86 10.90 3.39
N ILE A 196 10.01 11.77 3.90
CA ILE A 196 8.96 11.49 4.89
C ILE A 196 7.58 11.98 4.46
N GLY A 197 7.47 12.58 3.29
CA GLY A 197 6.26 13.11 2.68
C GLY A 197 6.16 12.71 1.22
N ASN A 198 5.33 13.42 0.46
CA ASN A 198 5.14 13.22 -0.98
C ASN A 198 5.72 14.42 -1.78
N PRO A 199 7.05 14.61 -1.84
CA PRO A 199 7.63 15.57 -2.76
C PRO A 199 7.50 15.08 -4.20
N ASP A 200 7.36 16.00 -5.14
CA ASP A 200 7.32 15.65 -6.56
C ASP A 200 8.69 15.19 -7.07
N PRO A 201 8.76 14.24 -8.00
CA PRO A 201 10.03 13.89 -8.63
C PRO A 201 10.45 14.96 -9.63
N VAL A 202 11.76 15.25 -9.66
CA VAL A 202 12.35 16.14 -10.69
C VAL A 202 12.09 15.54 -12.07
N ARG A 203 11.65 16.38 -13.03
CA ARG A 203 11.30 16.01 -14.41
C ARG A 203 10.00 15.22 -14.55
N ASP A 204 9.14 15.27 -13.56
CA ASP A 204 7.77 14.78 -13.72
C ASP A 204 6.94 15.86 -14.46
N ASP A 205 6.85 15.71 -15.78
CA ASP A 205 6.05 16.60 -16.62
C ASP A 205 4.57 16.15 -16.70
N CYS A 206 4.22 15.08 -16.04
CA CYS A 206 2.92 14.41 -16.15
C CYS A 206 2.01 14.61 -14.96
N SER A 207 2.57 14.89 -13.78
CA SER A 207 1.79 15.22 -12.58
C SER A 207 1.32 16.67 -12.63
N PRO A 208 0.02 16.93 -12.49
CA PRO A 208 -0.39 18.28 -12.17
C PRO A 208 0.13 18.58 -10.75
N SER A 209 1.05 19.51 -10.64
CA SER A 209 1.51 19.99 -9.33
C SER A 209 0.35 20.73 -8.64
N PHE A 210 -0.51 19.99 -7.94
CA PHE A 210 -1.57 20.57 -7.11
C PHE A 210 -1.00 21.23 -5.85
N LEU A 211 0.27 21.02 -5.55
CA LEU A 211 0.95 21.58 -4.41
C LEU A 211 2.24 22.30 -4.84
N PRO A 212 2.14 23.57 -5.30
CA PRO A 212 3.33 24.35 -5.70
C PRO A 212 4.35 24.54 -4.58
N SER A 213 4.03 24.15 -3.35
CA SER A 213 4.83 24.40 -2.16
C SER A 213 5.73 23.25 -1.73
N SER A 214 5.57 22.05 -2.28
CA SER A 214 6.37 20.90 -1.84
C SER A 214 7.78 20.87 -2.45
N GLY A 215 7.94 21.43 -3.66
CA GLY A 215 9.20 21.33 -4.40
C GLY A 215 9.44 19.92 -4.94
N ALA A 216 10.37 19.82 -5.91
CA ALA A 216 10.72 18.57 -6.55
C ALA A 216 12.06 18.04 -6.06
N ILE A 217 12.19 16.71 -5.98
CA ILE A 217 13.41 16.03 -5.55
C ILE A 217 13.96 15.09 -6.62
N SER A 218 15.26 14.85 -6.54
CA SER A 218 15.88 13.67 -7.12
C SER A 218 16.43 12.78 -6.01
N MET A 219 16.48 11.49 -6.27
CA MET A 219 17.08 10.53 -5.35
C MET A 219 18.45 10.12 -5.85
N VAL A 220 19.42 10.02 -4.96
CA VAL A 220 20.75 9.49 -5.25
C VAL A 220 20.93 8.14 -4.56
N GLY A 221 21.76 7.29 -5.14
CA GLY A 221 22.02 5.95 -4.64
C GLY A 221 21.54 4.87 -5.60
N LYS A 222 21.85 3.63 -5.27
CA LYS A 222 21.45 2.47 -6.06
C LYS A 222 20.06 1.98 -5.67
N ASN A 223 19.35 1.47 -6.67
CA ASN A 223 18.06 0.82 -6.50
C ASN A 223 18.09 -0.58 -7.13
N ILE A 224 16.99 -1.31 -7.03
CA ILE A 224 16.88 -2.67 -7.59
C ILE A 224 17.12 -2.70 -9.10
N GLY A 225 16.75 -1.66 -9.85
CA GLY A 225 16.99 -1.55 -11.27
C GLY A 225 18.50 -1.53 -11.61
N ASP A 226 19.31 -0.83 -10.80
CA ASP A 226 20.76 -0.83 -10.96
C ASP A 226 21.36 -2.22 -10.71
N LEU A 227 20.82 -2.94 -9.71
CA LEU A 227 21.27 -4.31 -9.41
C LEU A 227 20.88 -5.28 -10.52
N LEU A 228 19.69 -5.16 -11.08
CA LEU A 228 19.24 -5.97 -12.21
C LEU A 228 20.09 -5.68 -13.46
N ASN A 229 20.36 -4.41 -13.75
CA ASN A 229 21.23 -4.01 -14.85
C ASN A 229 22.64 -4.60 -14.72
N SER A 230 23.19 -4.61 -13.49
CA SER A 230 24.51 -5.18 -13.23
C SER A 230 24.59 -6.70 -13.51
N LYS A 231 23.45 -7.37 -13.59
CA LYS A 231 23.30 -8.79 -13.91
C LYS A 231 22.72 -9.04 -15.30
N ASN A 232 22.57 -8.01 -16.12
CA ASN A 232 21.96 -8.07 -17.45
C ASN A 232 20.54 -8.66 -17.42
N ILE A 233 19.78 -8.41 -16.35
CA ILE A 233 18.39 -8.82 -16.22
C ILE A 233 17.52 -7.67 -16.72
N THR A 234 16.65 -7.95 -17.67
CA THR A 234 15.67 -6.98 -18.17
C THR A 234 14.57 -6.76 -17.15
N TRP A 235 14.14 -5.52 -17.01
CA TRP A 235 13.08 -5.13 -16.10
C TRP A 235 12.29 -3.94 -16.63
N GLY A 236 11.12 -3.72 -16.10
CA GLY A 236 10.31 -2.54 -16.39
C GLY A 236 9.51 -2.12 -15.16
N TRP A 237 9.30 -0.82 -15.01
CA TRP A 237 8.37 -0.24 -14.06
C TRP A 237 7.14 0.23 -14.82
N PHE A 238 5.97 -0.17 -14.33
CA PHE A 238 4.69 0.17 -14.94
C PHE A 238 3.85 0.90 -13.92
N SER A 239 3.44 2.11 -14.23
CA SER A 239 2.48 2.86 -13.43
C SER A 239 1.42 3.49 -14.32
N ALA A 240 0.23 3.72 -13.79
CA ALA A 240 -0.85 4.41 -14.46
C ALA A 240 -1.04 5.81 -13.85
N GLY A 241 -1.86 6.62 -14.49
CA GLY A 241 -2.22 7.94 -13.98
C GLY A 241 -1.61 9.10 -14.75
N PHE A 242 -0.85 8.84 -15.79
CA PHE A 242 -0.41 9.91 -16.69
C PHE A 242 -1.62 10.48 -17.43
N LYS A 243 -1.73 11.81 -17.37
CA LYS A 243 -2.74 12.52 -18.13
C LYS A 243 -2.40 12.43 -19.62
N PRO A 244 -3.32 11.98 -20.51
CA PRO A 244 -3.06 11.91 -21.94
C PRO A 244 -2.83 13.27 -22.56
#